data_7322c43c7303d5ba42f591c6d6fd658a
#
_entry.id   7322c43c7303d5ba42f591c6d6fd658a
#
_cell.length_a   1.000
_cell.length_b   1.000
_cell.length_c   1.000
_cell.angle_alpha   90.00
_cell.angle_beta   90.00
_cell.angle_gamma   90.00
#
_symmetry.space_group_name_H-M   'P 1'
#
loop_
_entity.id
_entity.type
_entity.pdbx_description
1 polymer ?
#
loop_
_entity_poly.entity_id
_entity_poly.type
_entity_poly.pdbx_seq_one_letter_code
_entity_poly.pdbx_strand_id
1 'polypeptide(L)'
;LVPVTLGCLNQYEYGIWLTINSILLWIDSFDIGLGNGLRNRLALSIATGDKILSKQQISTTFVMLSAIVIPLIIILCFVTNNIDCYALLNVKKTYVPNLSNIIILSFSLVGATFIFKFIGNVYLALQLPAINNLLVALGHTLSLLGIFCLSQTFKTINLMHVALIYTASPLIVYILSYPITFTKYKHLRPSIFYFNKKELHNLFGLGIKFFFIQIGALILFASSNFIISHVFSPKEVTPYQVSFRYFSLVNILFTIISAPLWTATTDAYAKNDWDWISTMTKKMNYILKIFVIVLIIMLALANPIYSLWVGKSVHIPFSMSAMMALYTSVLIYGTCYSNILCGIGKIRLITIITIIEAIIYIPLALITSKHLGLVGIIVALTLVNMLSAITNKIQYTKISQGKANGIWNK
;
A
#
# COMPACT_ATOMS: atom_id res chain seq x y z
N LEU A 1 2.99 15.97 5.71
CA LEU A 1 2.91 16.31 4.28
C LEU A 1 1.56 16.93 3.87
N VAL A 2 0.38 16.36 4.28
CA VAL A 2 -0.94 16.86 3.81
C VAL A 2 -1.13 18.36 3.98
N PRO A 3 -1.00 18.96 5.20
CA PRO A 3 -1.23 20.40 5.37
C PRO A 3 -0.23 21.27 4.57
N VAL A 4 1.04 20.86 4.53
CA VAL A 4 2.08 21.60 3.80
C VAL A 4 1.81 21.56 2.29
N THR A 5 1.44 20.41 1.76
CA THR A 5 1.12 20.27 0.34
C THR A 5 -0.16 21.02 -0.04
N LEU A 6 -1.21 20.99 0.81
CA LEU A 6 -2.43 21.80 0.63
C LEU A 6 -2.19 23.31 0.76
N GLY A 7 -1.15 23.70 1.52
CA GLY A 7 -0.71 25.09 1.57
C GLY A 7 0.00 25.55 0.29
N CYS A 8 0.57 24.60 -0.48
CA CYS A 8 1.26 24.87 -1.74
C CYS A 8 0.34 24.74 -2.96
N LEU A 9 -0.61 23.82 -2.92
CA LEU A 9 -1.53 23.49 -4.02
C LEU A 9 -2.96 23.80 -3.60
N ASN A 10 -3.80 24.20 -4.54
CA ASN A 10 -5.23 24.24 -4.28
C ASN A 10 -5.84 22.83 -4.17
N GLN A 11 -7.07 22.73 -3.68
CA GLN A 11 -7.75 21.44 -3.47
C GLN A 11 -7.86 20.61 -4.75
N TYR A 12 -8.04 21.24 -5.90
CA TYR A 12 -8.15 20.58 -7.20
C TYR A 12 -6.82 19.96 -7.64
N GLU A 13 -5.75 20.73 -7.60
CA GLU A 13 -4.38 20.25 -7.93
C GLU A 13 -3.92 19.17 -6.97
N TYR A 14 -4.21 19.31 -5.67
CA TYR A 14 -3.92 18.29 -4.68
C TYR A 14 -4.69 16.99 -4.95
N GLY A 15 -5.96 17.07 -5.36
CA GLY A 15 -6.74 15.91 -5.77
C GLY A 15 -6.14 15.19 -6.99
N ILE A 16 -5.66 15.95 -7.98
CA ILE A 16 -4.93 15.37 -9.13
C ILE A 16 -3.66 14.64 -8.64
N TRP A 17 -2.89 15.28 -7.76
CA TRP A 17 -1.71 14.67 -7.17
C TRP A 17 -2.01 13.35 -6.45
N LEU A 18 -3.06 13.32 -5.65
CA LEU A 18 -3.48 12.10 -4.94
C LEU A 18 -3.90 10.99 -5.91
N THR A 19 -4.53 11.35 -7.02
CA THR A 19 -4.91 10.39 -8.07
C THR A 19 -3.67 9.83 -8.78
N ILE A 20 -2.74 10.70 -9.20
CA ILE A 20 -1.46 10.27 -9.79
C ILE A 20 -0.70 9.37 -8.80
N ASN A 21 -0.57 9.79 -7.55
CA ASN A 21 0.14 9.03 -6.52
C ASN A 21 -0.47 7.63 -6.30
N SER A 22 -1.80 7.50 -6.37
CA SER A 22 -2.45 6.19 -6.24
C SER A 22 -2.13 5.26 -7.42
N ILE A 23 -1.97 5.80 -8.63
CA ILE A 23 -1.51 5.02 -9.80
C ILE A 23 -0.03 4.63 -9.63
N LEU A 24 0.80 5.53 -9.09
CA LEU A 24 2.21 5.23 -8.80
C LEU A 24 2.40 4.08 -7.81
N LEU A 25 1.48 3.89 -6.84
CA LEU A 25 1.49 2.75 -5.93
C LEU A 25 1.37 1.40 -6.66
N TRP A 26 0.75 1.37 -7.85
CA TRP A 26 0.69 0.16 -8.67
C TRP A 26 2.09 -0.27 -9.14
N ILE A 27 2.95 0.69 -9.48
CA ILE A 27 4.34 0.41 -9.87
C ILE A 27 5.10 -0.26 -8.72
N ASP A 28 4.92 0.24 -7.51
CA ASP A 28 5.55 -0.30 -6.30
C ASP A 28 5.18 -1.78 -6.03
N SER A 29 4.09 -2.24 -6.61
CA SER A 29 3.57 -3.59 -6.46
C SER A 29 3.96 -4.53 -7.61
N PHE A 30 4.53 -4.00 -8.69
CA PHE A 30 5.02 -4.82 -9.82
C PHE A 30 6.36 -5.52 -9.56
N ASP A 31 6.81 -5.64 -8.29
CA ASP A 31 8.01 -6.42 -7.97
C ASP A 31 7.83 -7.93 -8.17
N ILE A 32 6.60 -8.37 -8.48
CA ILE A 32 6.22 -9.77 -8.68
C ILE A 32 6.75 -10.66 -7.54
N GLY A 33 6.86 -10.07 -6.33
CA GLY A 33 7.38 -10.73 -5.15
C GLY A 33 8.89 -10.98 -5.14
N LEU A 34 9.64 -10.42 -6.11
CA LEU A 34 11.10 -10.56 -6.17
C LEU A 34 11.79 -10.03 -4.91
N GLY A 35 11.29 -8.93 -4.35
CA GLY A 35 11.79 -8.36 -3.10
C GLY A 35 11.64 -9.30 -1.92
N ASN A 36 10.46 -9.89 -1.75
CA ASN A 36 10.21 -10.88 -0.69
C ASN A 36 10.96 -12.20 -0.94
N GLY A 37 11.05 -12.63 -2.20
CA GLY A 37 11.84 -13.78 -2.61
C GLY A 37 13.33 -13.59 -2.29
N LEU A 38 13.89 -12.42 -2.63
CA LEU A 38 15.27 -12.06 -2.29
C LEU A 38 15.48 -12.07 -0.78
N ARG A 39 14.64 -11.40 0.00
CA ARG A 39 14.74 -11.33 1.46
C ARG A 39 14.90 -12.72 2.08
N ASN A 40 14.02 -13.67 1.72
CA ASN A 40 14.01 -14.99 2.34
C ASN A 40 15.22 -15.83 1.91
N ARG A 41 15.55 -15.84 0.61
CA ARG A 41 16.66 -16.65 0.10
C ARG A 41 18.02 -16.08 0.48
N LEU A 42 18.18 -14.78 0.43
CA LEU A 42 19.40 -14.10 0.83
C LEU A 42 19.68 -14.30 2.32
N ALA A 43 18.66 -14.25 3.18
CA ALA A 43 18.83 -14.55 4.60
C ALA A 43 19.37 -15.97 4.81
N LEU A 44 18.88 -16.95 4.04
CA LEU A 44 19.37 -18.34 4.11
C LEU A 44 20.81 -18.45 3.62
N SER A 45 21.16 -17.87 2.46
CA SER A 45 22.53 -17.96 1.92
C SER A 45 23.55 -17.20 2.80
N ILE A 46 23.15 -16.13 3.47
CA ILE A 46 23.98 -15.46 4.47
C ILE A 46 24.19 -16.36 5.70
N ALA A 47 23.12 -17.00 6.20
CA ALA A 47 23.18 -17.89 7.36
C ALA A 47 24.07 -19.15 7.10
N THR A 48 24.07 -19.66 5.87
CA THR A 48 24.95 -20.78 5.45
C THR A 48 26.38 -20.36 5.07
N GLY A 49 26.66 -19.03 5.06
CA GLY A 49 27.98 -18.48 4.72
C GLY A 49 28.33 -18.53 3.22
N ASP A 50 27.37 -18.85 2.34
CA ASP A 50 27.61 -18.94 0.89
C ASP A 50 27.59 -17.53 0.25
N LYS A 51 28.79 -16.92 0.19
CA LYS A 51 29.01 -15.57 -0.37
C LYS A 51 28.75 -15.51 -1.88
N ILE A 52 29.01 -16.59 -2.61
CA ILE A 52 28.82 -16.64 -4.08
C ILE A 52 27.32 -16.66 -4.37
N LEU A 53 26.57 -17.55 -3.71
CA LEU A 53 25.12 -17.64 -3.86
C LEU A 53 24.43 -16.33 -3.44
N SER A 54 24.83 -15.73 -2.31
CA SER A 54 24.33 -14.43 -1.85
C SER A 54 24.52 -13.35 -2.92
N LYS A 55 25.70 -13.28 -3.54
CA LYS A 55 26.01 -12.33 -4.60
C LYS A 55 25.19 -12.59 -5.86
N GLN A 56 25.01 -13.87 -6.24
CA GLN A 56 24.18 -14.27 -7.38
C GLN A 56 22.71 -13.86 -7.16
N GLN A 57 22.15 -14.10 -5.99
CA GLN A 57 20.76 -13.74 -5.66
C GLN A 57 20.52 -12.24 -5.74
N ILE A 58 21.39 -11.43 -5.16
CA ILE A 58 21.30 -9.96 -5.23
C ILE A 58 21.45 -9.47 -6.69
N SER A 59 22.46 -9.99 -7.40
CA SER A 59 22.71 -9.58 -8.79
C SER A 59 21.56 -9.96 -9.72
N THR A 60 21.02 -11.17 -9.56
CA THR A 60 19.86 -11.65 -10.33
C THR A 60 18.63 -10.79 -10.07
N THR A 61 18.36 -10.46 -8.80
CA THR A 61 17.24 -9.59 -8.44
C THR A 61 17.40 -8.19 -9.03
N PHE A 62 18.57 -7.56 -8.89
CA PHE A 62 18.83 -6.22 -9.43
C PHE A 62 18.68 -6.18 -10.96
N VAL A 63 19.25 -7.14 -11.67
CA VAL A 63 19.14 -7.24 -13.13
C VAL A 63 17.69 -7.43 -13.57
N MET A 64 16.95 -8.31 -12.87
CA MET A 64 15.54 -8.57 -13.21
C MET A 64 14.62 -7.42 -12.88
N LEU A 65 14.79 -6.75 -11.76
CA LEU A 65 14.03 -5.53 -11.45
C LEU A 65 14.28 -4.47 -12.53
N SER A 66 15.55 -4.27 -12.93
CA SER A 66 15.88 -3.34 -14.01
C SER A 66 15.26 -3.77 -15.36
N ALA A 67 15.32 -5.05 -15.69
CA ALA A 67 14.76 -5.61 -16.93
C ALA A 67 13.23 -5.56 -17.00
N ILE A 68 12.54 -5.53 -15.86
CA ILE A 68 11.07 -5.38 -15.79
C ILE A 68 10.69 -3.90 -15.78
N VAL A 69 11.34 -3.11 -14.94
CA VAL A 69 10.92 -1.73 -14.67
C VAL A 69 11.29 -0.78 -15.82
N ILE A 70 12.46 -0.94 -16.44
CA ILE A 70 12.86 -0.05 -17.54
C ILE A 70 11.89 -0.14 -18.73
N PRO A 71 11.55 -1.35 -19.26
CA PRO A 71 10.54 -1.45 -20.31
C PRO A 71 9.15 -0.95 -19.85
N LEU A 72 8.77 -1.20 -18.59
CA LEU A 72 7.51 -0.71 -18.04
C LEU A 72 7.44 0.83 -18.07
N ILE A 73 8.52 1.52 -17.66
CA ILE A 73 8.61 2.98 -17.73
C ILE A 73 8.49 3.43 -19.20
N ILE A 74 9.20 2.79 -20.12
CA ILE A 74 9.15 3.14 -21.55
C ILE A 74 7.73 2.98 -22.10
N ILE A 75 7.07 1.86 -21.79
CA ILE A 75 5.68 1.61 -22.19
C ILE A 75 4.74 2.66 -21.60
N LEU A 76 4.86 2.96 -20.29
CA LEU A 76 4.03 3.97 -19.63
C LEU A 76 4.26 5.38 -20.21
N CYS A 77 5.51 5.74 -20.54
CA CYS A 77 5.80 7.01 -21.21
C CYS A 77 5.17 7.05 -22.61
N PHE A 78 5.26 5.96 -23.38
CA PHE A 78 4.64 5.86 -24.69
C PHE A 78 3.11 5.96 -24.61
N VAL A 79 2.49 5.23 -23.69
CA VAL A 79 1.04 5.24 -23.45
C VAL A 79 0.57 6.64 -23.03
N THR A 80 1.27 7.29 -22.09
CA THR A 80 0.93 8.63 -21.59
C THR A 80 1.00 9.70 -22.70
N ASN A 81 1.91 9.55 -23.66
CA ASN A 81 2.02 10.46 -24.80
C ASN A 81 0.93 10.25 -25.86
N ASN A 82 0.33 9.06 -25.93
CA ASN A 82 -0.67 8.70 -26.95
C ASN A 82 -2.12 8.72 -26.42
N ILE A 83 -2.31 8.83 -25.11
CA ILE A 83 -3.63 8.89 -24.46
C ILE A 83 -3.90 10.33 -24.01
N ASP A 84 -5.15 10.76 -24.16
CA ASP A 84 -5.60 12.02 -23.55
C ASP A 84 -5.75 11.85 -22.03
N CYS A 85 -4.64 12.15 -21.32
CA CYS A 85 -4.61 12.10 -19.85
C CYS A 85 -5.58 13.10 -19.20
N TYR A 86 -5.94 14.18 -19.90
CA TYR A 86 -6.88 15.16 -19.39
C TYR A 86 -8.29 14.59 -19.37
N ALA A 87 -8.71 13.94 -20.45
CA ALA A 87 -10.01 13.25 -20.49
C ALA A 87 -10.04 12.07 -19.50
N LEU A 88 -8.96 11.29 -19.42
CA LEU A 88 -8.87 10.12 -18.53
C LEU A 88 -9.03 10.49 -17.06
N LEU A 89 -8.40 11.57 -16.61
CA LEU A 89 -8.42 12.01 -15.21
C LEU A 89 -9.47 13.10 -14.94
N ASN A 90 -10.27 13.47 -15.95
CA ASN A 90 -11.25 14.57 -15.87
C ASN A 90 -10.61 15.90 -15.42
N VAL A 91 -9.45 16.24 -16.00
CA VAL A 91 -8.67 17.42 -15.65
C VAL A 91 -8.83 18.50 -16.73
N LYS A 92 -9.11 19.73 -16.33
CA LYS A 92 -9.14 20.88 -17.24
C LYS A 92 -7.71 21.36 -17.53
N LYS A 93 -7.35 21.45 -18.82
CA LYS A 93 -6.00 21.86 -19.28
C LYS A 93 -5.60 23.26 -18.78
N THR A 94 -6.57 24.12 -18.54
CA THR A 94 -6.37 25.47 -18.01
C THR A 94 -5.79 25.49 -16.58
N TYR A 95 -6.07 24.47 -15.76
CA TYR A 95 -5.55 24.38 -14.39
C TYR A 95 -4.19 23.72 -14.30
N VAL A 96 -3.92 22.73 -15.16
CA VAL A 96 -2.65 21.97 -15.16
C VAL A 96 -2.17 21.79 -16.61
N PRO A 97 -1.44 22.77 -17.18
CA PRO A 97 -1.09 22.74 -18.60
C PRO A 97 -0.15 21.59 -19.01
N ASN A 98 0.64 21.04 -18.09
CA ASN A 98 1.68 20.04 -18.38
C ASN A 98 1.40 18.70 -17.70
N LEU A 99 0.13 18.24 -17.65
CA LEU A 99 -0.27 17.03 -16.91
C LEU A 99 0.48 15.77 -17.39
N SER A 100 0.61 15.57 -18.70
CA SER A 100 1.32 14.41 -19.25
C SER A 100 2.80 14.39 -18.83
N ASN A 101 3.47 15.54 -18.82
CA ASN A 101 4.86 15.63 -18.36
C ASN A 101 5.01 15.33 -16.87
N ILE A 102 4.04 15.75 -16.04
CA ILE A 102 4.00 15.44 -14.60
C ILE A 102 3.88 13.93 -14.38
N ILE A 103 2.99 13.28 -15.14
CA ILE A 103 2.79 11.84 -15.08
C ILE A 103 4.05 11.10 -15.51
N ILE A 104 4.64 11.43 -16.65
CA ILE A 104 5.87 10.83 -17.18
C ILE A 104 7.03 10.97 -16.18
N LEU A 105 7.24 12.19 -15.68
CA LEU A 105 8.28 12.46 -14.67
C LEU A 105 8.07 11.60 -13.41
N SER A 106 6.85 11.59 -12.89
CA SER A 106 6.52 10.84 -11.69
C SER A 106 6.73 9.33 -11.87
N PHE A 107 6.27 8.76 -12.99
CA PHE A 107 6.48 7.35 -13.33
C PHE A 107 7.96 7.00 -13.47
N SER A 108 8.74 7.85 -14.11
CA SER A 108 10.18 7.63 -14.32
C SER A 108 10.94 7.63 -13.01
N LEU A 109 10.67 8.61 -12.14
CA LEU A 109 11.35 8.73 -10.85
C LEU A 109 10.94 7.64 -9.86
N VAL A 110 9.66 7.29 -9.79
CA VAL A 110 9.17 6.20 -8.93
C VAL A 110 9.66 4.85 -9.44
N GLY A 111 9.65 4.62 -10.76
CA GLY A 111 10.24 3.41 -11.35
C GLY A 111 11.72 3.27 -11.05
N ALA A 112 12.50 4.35 -11.19
CA ALA A 112 13.91 4.36 -10.80
C ALA A 112 14.09 4.08 -9.30
N THR A 113 13.26 4.68 -8.43
CA THR A 113 13.24 4.41 -7.00
C THR A 113 13.03 2.94 -6.72
N PHE A 114 12.09 2.32 -7.43
CA PHE A 114 11.74 0.93 -7.26
C PHE A 114 12.92 -0.02 -7.56
N ILE A 115 13.75 0.28 -8.60
CA ILE A 115 14.96 -0.49 -8.88
C ILE A 115 15.92 -0.44 -7.68
N PHE A 116 16.17 0.74 -7.10
CA PHE A 116 17.11 0.90 -5.99
C PHE A 116 16.54 0.45 -4.64
N LYS A 117 15.21 0.38 -4.49
CA LYS A 117 14.52 -0.06 -3.26
C LYS A 117 14.87 -1.51 -2.85
N PHE A 118 15.44 -2.34 -3.76
CA PHE A 118 15.94 -3.67 -3.42
C PHE A 118 16.95 -3.66 -2.27
N ILE A 119 17.67 -2.54 -2.06
CA ILE A 119 18.61 -2.34 -0.94
C ILE A 119 17.88 -2.54 0.40
N GLY A 120 16.64 -2.09 0.51
CA GLY A 120 15.80 -2.33 1.69
C GLY A 120 15.62 -3.82 1.97
N ASN A 121 15.38 -4.64 0.93
CA ASN A 121 15.25 -6.08 1.06
C ASN A 121 16.58 -6.75 1.47
N VAL A 122 17.72 -6.21 1.02
CA VAL A 122 19.05 -6.66 1.49
C VAL A 122 19.19 -6.41 2.98
N TYR A 123 18.82 -5.23 3.48
CA TYR A 123 18.85 -4.95 4.92
C TYR A 123 17.88 -5.82 5.72
N LEU A 124 16.69 -6.13 5.17
CA LEU A 124 15.76 -7.07 5.80
C LEU A 124 16.34 -8.50 5.88
N ALA A 125 17.05 -8.95 4.83
CA ALA A 125 17.74 -10.25 4.83
C ALA A 125 18.89 -10.29 5.83
N LEU A 126 19.60 -9.17 6.03
CA LEU A 126 20.64 -8.99 7.05
C LEU A 126 20.08 -8.87 8.48
N GLN A 127 18.75 -9.01 8.67
CA GLN A 127 18.06 -8.82 9.96
C GLN A 127 18.22 -7.40 10.52
N LEU A 128 18.30 -6.40 9.65
CA LEU A 128 18.42 -4.97 9.98
C LEU A 128 17.18 -4.16 9.54
N PRO A 129 15.95 -4.51 9.99
CA PRO A 129 14.73 -3.83 9.57
C PRO A 129 14.71 -2.35 9.93
N ALA A 130 15.42 -1.96 11.00
CA ALA A 130 15.54 -0.57 11.42
C ALA A 130 16.15 0.30 10.31
N ILE A 131 17.16 -0.20 9.59
CA ILE A 131 17.81 0.55 8.50
C ILE A 131 16.84 0.66 7.30
N ASN A 132 16.14 -0.40 6.94
CA ASN A 132 15.12 -0.33 5.89
C ASN A 132 14.07 0.74 6.21
N ASN A 133 13.53 0.73 7.43
CA ASN A 133 12.53 1.70 7.87
C ASN A 133 13.10 3.13 7.93
N LEU A 134 14.37 3.28 8.29
CA LEU A 134 15.08 4.55 8.27
C LEU A 134 15.18 5.12 6.84
N LEU A 135 15.53 4.30 5.84
CA LEU A 135 15.58 4.75 4.44
C LEU A 135 14.22 5.26 3.95
N VAL A 136 13.14 4.53 4.28
CA VAL A 136 11.76 4.96 3.96
C VAL A 136 11.43 6.28 4.66
N ALA A 137 11.73 6.39 5.96
CA ALA A 137 11.46 7.59 6.74
C ALA A 137 12.27 8.80 6.22
N LEU A 138 13.54 8.61 5.88
CA LEU A 138 14.38 9.66 5.30
C LEU A 138 13.84 10.15 3.94
N GLY A 139 13.35 9.24 3.09
CA GLY A 139 12.70 9.62 1.83
C GLY A 139 11.50 10.53 2.04
N HIS A 140 10.60 10.16 2.96
CA HIS A 140 9.44 10.99 3.28
C HIS A 140 9.79 12.29 4.00
N THR A 141 10.80 12.27 4.88
CA THR A 141 11.28 13.48 5.57
C THR A 141 11.92 14.46 4.58
N LEU A 142 12.74 13.97 3.66
CA LEU A 142 13.34 14.79 2.62
C LEU A 142 12.27 15.41 1.70
N SER A 143 11.22 14.64 1.35
CA SER A 143 10.06 15.15 0.60
C SER A 143 9.36 16.27 1.38
N LEU A 144 9.13 16.08 2.69
CA LEU A 144 8.49 17.09 3.54
C LEU A 144 9.32 18.37 3.61
N LEU A 145 10.61 18.24 3.90
CA LEU A 145 11.53 19.38 4.00
C LEU A 145 11.65 20.10 2.66
N GLY A 146 11.76 19.35 1.55
CA GLY A 146 11.83 19.92 0.21
C GLY A 146 10.59 20.72 -0.15
N ILE A 147 9.37 20.19 0.10
CA ILE A 147 8.13 20.92 -0.15
C ILE A 147 7.99 22.12 0.78
N PHE A 148 8.39 21.99 2.05
CA PHE A 148 8.37 23.10 2.99
C PHE A 148 9.34 24.22 2.57
N CYS A 149 10.59 23.90 2.23
CA CYS A 149 11.56 24.89 1.72
C CYS A 149 11.06 25.58 0.45
N LEU A 150 10.45 24.80 -0.47
CA LEU A 150 9.85 25.36 -1.67
C LEU A 150 8.76 26.37 -1.33
N SER A 151 7.90 26.07 -0.32
CA SER A 151 6.82 26.96 0.12
C SER A 151 7.30 28.30 0.69
N GLN A 152 8.53 28.34 1.20
CA GLN A 152 9.12 29.57 1.74
C GLN A 152 9.87 30.39 0.67
N THR A 153 10.35 29.72 -0.40
CA THR A 153 11.22 30.38 -1.40
C THR A 153 10.45 30.89 -2.62
N PHE A 154 9.39 30.21 -3.03
CA PHE A 154 8.66 30.53 -4.26
C PHE A 154 7.25 31.03 -3.98
N LYS A 155 6.87 32.16 -4.58
CA LYS A 155 5.52 32.74 -4.47
C LYS A 155 4.46 31.92 -5.21
N THR A 156 4.84 31.21 -6.27
CA THR A 156 3.95 30.38 -7.08
C THR A 156 4.50 28.98 -7.18
N ILE A 157 3.82 28.02 -6.54
CA ILE A 157 4.13 26.61 -6.59
C ILE A 157 3.06 25.95 -7.44
N ASN A 158 3.48 25.08 -8.37
CA ASN A 158 2.58 24.29 -9.20
C ASN A 158 2.74 22.79 -8.91
N LEU A 159 1.82 21.99 -9.45
CA LEU A 159 1.80 20.55 -9.26
C LEU A 159 3.11 19.86 -9.71
N MET A 160 3.79 20.39 -10.74
CA MET A 160 5.07 19.84 -11.24
C MET A 160 6.17 19.89 -10.18
N HIS A 161 6.30 21.01 -9.46
CA HIS A 161 7.31 21.16 -8.41
C HIS A 161 7.08 20.17 -7.25
N VAL A 162 5.82 20.04 -6.82
CA VAL A 162 5.44 19.09 -5.76
C VAL A 162 5.68 17.65 -6.20
N ALA A 163 5.28 17.30 -7.42
CA ALA A 163 5.48 15.97 -7.98
C ALA A 163 6.96 15.61 -8.07
N LEU A 164 7.79 16.53 -8.55
CA LEU A 164 9.25 16.35 -8.65
C LEU A 164 9.87 16.07 -7.28
N ILE A 165 9.62 16.93 -6.29
CA ILE A 165 10.21 16.78 -4.95
C ILE A 165 9.73 15.48 -4.29
N TYR A 166 8.42 15.21 -4.37
CA TYR A 166 7.83 14.05 -3.72
C TYR A 166 8.40 12.73 -4.28
N THR A 167 8.60 12.65 -5.59
CA THR A 167 9.07 11.41 -6.26
C THR A 167 10.59 11.31 -6.32
N ALA A 168 11.33 12.43 -6.42
CA ALA A 168 12.78 12.43 -6.46
C ALA A 168 13.41 12.17 -5.08
N SER A 169 12.79 12.64 -3.99
CA SER A 169 13.38 12.51 -2.65
C SER A 169 13.66 11.08 -2.21
N PRO A 170 12.73 10.11 -2.35
CA PRO A 170 13.03 8.71 -2.06
C PRO A 170 14.12 8.15 -2.96
N LEU A 171 14.12 8.50 -4.25
CA LEU A 171 15.16 8.07 -5.19
C LEU A 171 16.54 8.52 -4.75
N ILE A 172 16.69 9.77 -4.37
CA ILE A 172 17.96 10.32 -3.87
C ILE A 172 18.46 9.54 -2.66
N VAL A 173 17.57 9.24 -1.69
CA VAL A 173 17.93 8.48 -0.49
C VAL A 173 18.44 7.09 -0.87
N TYR A 174 17.73 6.37 -1.76
CA TYR A 174 18.15 5.02 -2.17
C TYR A 174 19.41 5.05 -3.02
N ILE A 175 19.62 6.01 -3.92
CA ILE A 175 20.86 6.17 -4.70
C ILE A 175 22.04 6.42 -3.76
N LEU A 176 21.88 7.32 -2.77
CA LEU A 176 22.95 7.60 -1.80
C LEU A 176 23.21 6.41 -0.86
N SER A 177 22.20 5.62 -0.57
CA SER A 177 22.37 4.40 0.25
C SER A 177 23.14 3.29 -0.48
N TYR A 178 23.16 3.28 -1.82
CA TYR A 178 23.83 2.26 -2.62
C TYR A 178 25.34 2.19 -2.34
N PRO A 179 26.15 3.26 -2.49
CA PRO A 179 27.57 3.21 -2.16
C PRO A 179 27.81 2.93 -0.68
N ILE A 180 27.01 3.48 0.24
CA ILE A 180 27.13 3.26 1.67
C ILE A 180 26.94 1.77 2.01
N THR A 181 25.93 1.13 1.44
CA THR A 181 25.64 -0.28 1.67
C THR A 181 26.77 -1.17 1.12
N PHE A 182 27.19 -0.95 -0.11
CA PHE A 182 28.11 -1.84 -0.81
C PHE A 182 29.61 -1.49 -0.58
N THR A 183 29.93 -0.43 0.15
CA THR A 183 31.25 -0.27 0.77
C THR A 183 31.38 -1.10 2.04
N LYS A 184 30.31 -1.17 2.84
CA LYS A 184 30.27 -2.01 4.05
C LYS A 184 30.17 -3.51 3.73
N TYR A 185 29.30 -3.86 2.77
CA TYR A 185 29.03 -5.25 2.36
C TYR A 185 29.54 -5.52 0.93
N LYS A 186 30.85 -5.35 0.72
CA LYS A 186 31.52 -5.46 -0.62
C LYS A 186 31.20 -6.78 -1.34
N HIS A 187 31.13 -7.88 -0.61
CA HIS A 187 30.84 -9.20 -1.16
C HIS A 187 29.41 -9.35 -1.70
N LEU A 188 28.48 -8.47 -1.27
CA LEU A 188 27.09 -8.46 -1.72
C LEU A 188 26.84 -7.47 -2.88
N ARG A 189 27.84 -6.71 -3.31
CA ARG A 189 27.68 -5.72 -4.39
C ARG A 189 27.17 -6.38 -5.66
N PRO A 190 26.03 -5.94 -6.23
CA PRO A 190 25.47 -6.53 -7.44
C PRO A 190 26.38 -6.32 -8.65
N SER A 191 26.42 -7.33 -9.51
CA SER A 191 27.18 -7.31 -10.77
C SER A 191 26.47 -8.15 -11.82
N ILE A 192 26.36 -7.63 -13.05
CA ILE A 192 25.69 -8.33 -14.16
C ILE A 192 26.34 -9.71 -14.44
N PHE A 193 27.64 -9.84 -14.23
CA PHE A 193 28.37 -11.11 -14.40
C PHE A 193 27.95 -12.23 -13.45
N TYR A 194 27.27 -11.90 -12.36
CA TYR A 194 26.78 -12.88 -11.36
C TYR A 194 25.28 -13.19 -11.54
N PHE A 195 24.67 -12.75 -12.66
CA PHE A 195 23.32 -13.15 -13.01
C PHE A 195 23.20 -14.67 -13.15
N ASN A 196 22.24 -15.29 -12.50
CA ASN A 196 22.02 -16.73 -12.52
C ASN A 196 20.55 -17.07 -12.80
N LYS A 197 20.30 -17.71 -13.97
CA LYS A 197 18.97 -18.10 -14.42
C LYS A 197 18.28 -19.12 -13.48
N LYS A 198 19.04 -19.98 -12.79
CA LYS A 198 18.46 -20.93 -11.81
C LYS A 198 17.91 -20.17 -10.59
N GLU A 199 18.67 -19.19 -10.10
CA GLU A 199 18.21 -18.36 -8.99
C GLU A 199 16.97 -17.52 -9.36
N LEU A 200 16.85 -17.10 -10.62
CA LEU A 200 15.65 -16.45 -11.11
C LEU A 200 14.39 -17.30 -10.90
N HIS A 201 14.40 -18.56 -11.34
CA HIS A 201 13.27 -19.49 -11.17
C HIS A 201 12.91 -19.69 -9.68
N ASN A 202 13.94 -19.78 -8.86
CA ASN A 202 13.81 -19.95 -7.42
C ASN A 202 13.19 -18.70 -6.73
N LEU A 203 13.55 -17.50 -7.16
CA LEU A 203 13.02 -16.23 -6.64
C LEU A 203 11.57 -16.02 -7.06
N PHE A 204 11.22 -16.33 -8.33
CA PHE A 204 9.86 -16.18 -8.85
C PHE A 204 8.85 -17.17 -8.27
N GLY A 205 9.24 -18.39 -7.98
CA GLY A 205 8.30 -19.45 -7.57
C GLY A 205 7.55 -19.14 -6.27
N LEU A 206 8.17 -18.41 -5.33
CA LEU A 206 7.55 -17.91 -4.11
C LEU A 206 6.82 -16.58 -4.37
N GLY A 207 7.37 -15.73 -5.24
CA GLY A 207 6.91 -14.37 -5.46
C GLY A 207 5.54 -14.26 -6.13
N ILE A 208 5.26 -15.14 -7.10
CA ILE A 208 4.05 -15.03 -7.92
C ILE A 208 2.74 -15.20 -7.12
N LYS A 209 2.74 -15.99 -6.05
CA LYS A 209 1.58 -16.16 -5.17
C LYS A 209 1.29 -14.87 -4.39
N PHE A 210 2.34 -14.23 -3.89
CA PHE A 210 2.21 -12.94 -3.20
C PHE A 210 1.79 -11.82 -4.15
N PHE A 211 2.22 -11.86 -5.40
CA PHE A 211 1.85 -10.89 -6.43
C PHE A 211 0.33 -10.83 -6.66
N PHE A 212 -0.35 -11.97 -6.81
CA PHE A 212 -1.80 -11.98 -6.99
C PHE A 212 -2.56 -11.41 -5.79
N ILE A 213 -2.12 -11.72 -4.56
CA ILE A 213 -2.72 -11.14 -3.35
C ILE A 213 -2.48 -9.63 -3.31
N GLN A 214 -1.31 -9.18 -3.68
CA GLN A 214 -0.92 -7.77 -3.69
C GLN A 214 -1.69 -6.97 -4.74
N ILE A 215 -1.90 -7.51 -5.95
CA ILE A 215 -2.76 -6.89 -6.97
C ILE A 215 -4.21 -6.78 -6.48
N GLY A 216 -4.75 -7.82 -5.85
CA GLY A 216 -6.09 -7.76 -5.27
C GLY A 216 -6.24 -6.63 -4.26
N ALA A 217 -5.29 -6.50 -3.34
CA ALA A 217 -5.25 -5.40 -2.37
C ALA A 217 -5.13 -4.03 -3.04
N LEU A 218 -4.28 -3.91 -4.08
CA LEU A 218 -4.13 -2.67 -4.85
C LEU A 218 -5.42 -2.22 -5.51
N ILE A 219 -6.14 -3.13 -6.16
CA ILE A 219 -7.42 -2.83 -6.81
C ILE A 219 -8.39 -2.26 -5.77
N LEU A 220 -8.45 -2.83 -4.58
CA LEU A 220 -9.34 -2.37 -3.52
C LEU A 220 -8.96 -0.97 -2.98
N PHE A 221 -7.67 -0.70 -2.79
CA PHE A 221 -7.24 0.51 -2.06
C PHE A 221 -6.80 1.66 -2.98
N ALA A 222 -6.18 1.37 -4.12
CA ALA A 222 -5.62 2.41 -4.99
C ALA A 222 -6.58 2.88 -6.10
N SER A 223 -7.54 2.04 -6.54
CA SER A 223 -8.44 2.42 -7.62
C SER A 223 -9.50 3.46 -7.23
N SER A 224 -9.82 3.60 -5.94
CA SER A 224 -10.83 4.56 -5.46
C SER A 224 -10.54 6.00 -5.91
N ASN A 225 -9.29 6.45 -5.81
CA ASN A 225 -8.92 7.82 -6.21
C ASN A 225 -9.09 8.04 -7.72
N PHE A 226 -8.73 7.03 -8.52
CA PHE A 226 -8.93 7.07 -9.96
C PHE A 226 -10.42 7.14 -10.32
N ILE A 227 -11.24 6.28 -9.70
CA ILE A 227 -12.71 6.25 -9.92
C ILE A 227 -13.31 7.60 -9.55
N ILE A 228 -12.96 8.17 -8.39
CA ILE A 228 -13.47 9.47 -7.94
C ILE A 228 -13.07 10.58 -8.92
N SER A 229 -11.81 10.64 -9.32
CA SER A 229 -11.32 11.65 -10.25
C SER A 229 -12.04 11.57 -11.60
N HIS A 230 -12.22 10.36 -12.12
CA HIS A 230 -12.83 10.12 -13.44
C HIS A 230 -14.35 10.35 -13.44
N VAL A 231 -15.06 9.84 -12.41
CA VAL A 231 -16.55 9.87 -12.37
C VAL A 231 -17.07 11.22 -11.89
N PHE A 232 -16.38 11.86 -10.97
CA PHE A 232 -16.80 13.13 -10.38
C PHE A 232 -15.85 14.28 -10.78
N SER A 233 -14.76 14.43 -10.04
CA SER A 233 -13.77 15.46 -10.29
C SER A 233 -12.53 15.21 -9.43
N PRO A 234 -11.34 15.65 -9.86
CA PRO A 234 -10.13 15.62 -9.01
C PRO A 234 -10.31 16.35 -7.67
N LYS A 235 -11.14 17.40 -7.61
CA LYS A 235 -11.44 18.13 -6.38
C LYS A 235 -12.03 17.22 -5.29
N GLU A 236 -12.86 16.26 -5.68
CA GLU A 236 -13.55 15.33 -4.76
C GLU A 236 -12.62 14.24 -4.19
N VAL A 237 -11.47 14.01 -4.79
CA VAL A 237 -10.44 13.09 -4.27
C VAL A 237 -9.86 13.61 -2.95
N THR A 238 -9.73 14.93 -2.80
CA THR A 238 -9.17 15.54 -1.59
C THR A 238 -9.99 15.25 -0.33
N PRO A 239 -11.29 15.56 -0.25
CA PRO A 239 -12.10 15.28 0.93
C PRO A 239 -12.18 13.76 1.23
N TYR A 240 -12.28 12.91 0.20
CA TYR A 240 -12.23 11.47 0.35
C TYR A 240 -10.92 11.03 1.03
N GLN A 241 -9.76 11.46 0.54
CA GLN A 241 -8.46 11.06 1.06
C GLN A 241 -8.16 11.62 2.44
N VAL A 242 -8.62 12.83 2.76
CA VAL A 242 -8.49 13.39 4.11
C VAL A 242 -9.28 12.53 5.11
N SER A 243 -10.54 12.22 4.79
CA SER A 243 -11.37 11.34 5.62
C SER A 243 -10.75 9.93 5.75
N PHE A 244 -10.32 9.33 4.63
CA PHE A 244 -9.66 8.03 4.62
C PHE A 244 -8.42 8.00 5.53
N ARG A 245 -7.51 8.97 5.40
CA ARG A 245 -6.30 9.05 6.22
C ARG A 245 -6.60 9.25 7.70
N TYR A 246 -7.62 10.03 8.03
CA TYR A 246 -8.03 10.25 9.41
C TYR A 246 -8.46 8.94 10.07
N PHE A 247 -9.40 8.22 9.47
CA PHE A 247 -9.89 6.96 10.04
C PHE A 247 -8.90 5.81 9.89
N SER A 248 -8.01 5.83 8.89
CA SER A 248 -6.96 4.80 8.72
C SER A 248 -5.96 4.74 9.87
N LEU A 249 -5.81 5.80 10.69
CA LEU A 249 -5.01 5.77 11.91
C LEU A 249 -5.45 4.64 12.84
N VAL A 250 -6.75 4.40 12.96
CA VAL A 250 -7.31 3.31 13.76
C VAL A 250 -6.89 1.95 13.21
N ASN A 251 -6.94 1.78 11.88
CA ASN A 251 -6.49 0.55 11.23
C ASN A 251 -4.99 0.30 11.46
N ILE A 252 -4.15 1.34 11.36
CA ILE A 252 -2.71 1.23 11.62
C ILE A 252 -2.46 0.79 13.07
N LEU A 253 -3.08 1.44 14.05
CA LEU A 253 -2.95 1.08 15.46
C LEU A 253 -3.43 -0.34 15.74
N PHE A 254 -4.59 -0.72 15.17
CA PHE A 254 -5.11 -2.08 15.30
C PHE A 254 -4.16 -3.12 14.69
N THR A 255 -3.58 -2.83 13.53
CA THR A 255 -2.63 -3.72 12.85
C THR A 255 -1.37 -3.94 13.70
N ILE A 256 -0.84 -2.90 14.36
CA ILE A 256 0.31 -3.02 15.26
C ILE A 256 -0.01 -3.99 16.41
N ILE A 257 -1.20 -3.89 17.00
CA ILE A 257 -1.64 -4.76 18.11
C ILE A 257 -1.91 -6.19 17.61
N SER A 258 -2.48 -6.34 16.43
CA SER A 258 -2.89 -7.65 15.89
C SER A 258 -1.77 -8.39 15.14
N ALA A 259 -0.67 -7.72 14.75
CA ALA A 259 0.42 -8.36 14.01
C ALA A 259 1.07 -9.55 14.74
N PRO A 260 1.34 -9.50 16.08
CA PRO A 260 1.88 -10.64 16.81
C PRO A 260 0.90 -11.83 16.91
N LEU A 261 -0.41 -11.57 16.73
CA LEU A 261 -1.43 -12.60 16.84
C LEU A 261 -1.23 -13.73 15.82
N TRP A 262 -0.76 -13.41 14.62
CA TRP A 262 -0.50 -14.40 13.59
C TRP A 262 0.55 -15.44 14.06
N THR A 263 1.73 -15.00 14.44
CA THR A 263 2.81 -15.88 14.88
C THR A 263 2.48 -16.65 16.18
N ALA A 264 1.84 -15.97 17.13
CA ALA A 264 1.40 -16.59 18.37
C ALA A 264 0.31 -17.66 18.12
N THR A 265 -0.62 -17.42 17.18
CA THR A 265 -1.62 -18.42 16.78
C THR A 265 -0.94 -19.61 16.08
N THR A 266 0.10 -19.39 15.27
CA THR A 266 0.84 -20.48 14.64
C THR A 266 1.48 -21.40 15.68
N ASP A 267 2.11 -20.84 16.71
CA ASP A 267 2.73 -21.61 17.80
C ASP A 267 1.67 -22.38 18.62
N ALA A 268 0.60 -21.72 19.01
CA ALA A 268 -0.50 -22.36 19.75
C ALA A 268 -1.18 -23.48 18.94
N TYR A 269 -1.40 -23.25 17.63
CA TYR A 269 -1.99 -24.26 16.75
C TYR A 269 -1.08 -25.49 16.58
N ALA A 270 0.24 -25.28 16.44
CA ALA A 270 1.21 -26.37 16.38
C ALA A 270 1.24 -27.22 17.64
N LYS A 271 0.92 -26.62 18.81
CA LYS A 271 0.80 -27.29 20.13
C LYS A 271 -0.59 -27.84 20.40
N ASN A 272 -1.56 -27.71 19.45
CA ASN A 272 -2.98 -28.03 19.66
C ASN A 272 -3.65 -27.29 20.81
N ASP A 273 -3.14 -26.11 21.18
CA ASP A 273 -3.67 -25.26 22.27
C ASP A 273 -4.86 -24.40 21.79
N TRP A 274 -6.01 -25.04 21.59
CA TRP A 274 -7.25 -24.38 21.19
C TRP A 274 -7.84 -23.46 22.28
N ASP A 275 -7.55 -23.74 23.55
CA ASP A 275 -8.00 -22.92 24.67
C ASP A 275 -7.33 -21.55 24.63
N TRP A 276 -6.02 -21.51 24.34
CA TRP A 276 -5.28 -20.28 24.13
C TRP A 276 -5.85 -19.49 22.92
N ILE A 277 -6.04 -20.15 21.75
CA ILE A 277 -6.58 -19.51 20.55
C ILE A 277 -7.97 -18.91 20.84
N SER A 278 -8.85 -19.66 21.48
CA SER A 278 -10.19 -19.20 21.86
C SER A 278 -10.14 -18.00 22.81
N THR A 279 -9.32 -18.09 23.85
CA THR A 279 -9.15 -17.03 24.85
C THR A 279 -8.60 -15.76 24.21
N MET A 280 -7.60 -15.88 23.35
CA MET A 280 -7.00 -14.75 22.63
C MET A 280 -8.00 -14.13 21.65
N THR A 281 -8.79 -14.93 20.94
CA THR A 281 -9.86 -14.44 20.07
C THR A 281 -10.90 -13.62 20.85
N LYS A 282 -11.29 -14.08 22.07
CA LYS A 282 -12.20 -13.31 22.94
C LYS A 282 -11.57 -11.97 23.36
N LYS A 283 -10.29 -11.96 23.73
CA LYS A 283 -9.55 -10.73 24.05
C LYS A 283 -9.51 -9.77 22.86
N MET A 284 -9.23 -10.28 21.67
CA MET A 284 -9.21 -9.47 20.44
C MET A 284 -10.59 -8.89 20.11
N ASN A 285 -11.68 -9.66 20.32
CA ASN A 285 -13.04 -9.13 20.15
C ASN A 285 -13.37 -8.02 21.17
N TYR A 286 -12.82 -8.08 22.38
CA TYR A 286 -12.93 -6.99 23.35
C TYR A 286 -12.17 -5.74 22.87
N ILE A 287 -10.95 -5.91 22.39
CA ILE A 287 -10.15 -4.83 21.81
C ILE A 287 -10.88 -4.21 20.61
N LEU A 288 -11.47 -5.00 19.72
CA LEU A 288 -12.28 -4.50 18.59
C LEU A 288 -13.42 -3.60 19.07
N LYS A 289 -14.13 -3.95 20.15
CA LYS A 289 -15.19 -3.10 20.71
C LYS A 289 -14.63 -1.74 21.16
N ILE A 290 -13.45 -1.72 21.81
CA ILE A 290 -12.78 -0.47 22.18
C ILE A 290 -12.46 0.36 20.94
N PHE A 291 -11.92 -0.25 19.88
CA PHE A 291 -11.61 0.47 18.66
C PHE A 291 -12.86 1.02 17.94
N VAL A 292 -14.00 0.32 18.01
CA VAL A 292 -15.28 0.84 17.51
C VAL A 292 -15.72 2.07 18.33
N ILE A 293 -15.56 2.05 19.65
CA ILE A 293 -15.82 3.24 20.50
C ILE A 293 -14.90 4.40 20.10
N VAL A 294 -13.61 4.13 19.88
CA VAL A 294 -12.65 5.14 19.39
C VAL A 294 -13.11 5.72 18.05
N LEU A 295 -13.57 4.88 17.11
CA LEU A 295 -14.11 5.36 15.82
C LEU A 295 -15.34 6.23 15.98
N ILE A 296 -16.24 5.94 16.92
CA ILE A 296 -17.40 6.79 17.24
C ILE A 296 -16.95 8.14 17.80
N ILE A 297 -16.00 8.15 18.72
CA ILE A 297 -15.41 9.40 19.24
C ILE A 297 -14.73 10.19 18.13
N MET A 298 -13.94 9.54 17.27
CA MET A 298 -13.31 10.17 16.13
C MET A 298 -14.35 10.75 15.15
N LEU A 299 -15.46 10.05 14.93
CA LEU A 299 -16.55 10.56 14.08
C LEU A 299 -17.18 11.84 14.68
N ALA A 300 -17.43 11.85 15.98
CA ALA A 300 -17.97 13.03 16.68
C ALA A 300 -17.00 14.24 16.60
N LEU A 301 -15.70 13.98 16.66
CA LEU A 301 -14.64 15.00 16.58
C LEU A 301 -14.13 15.27 15.17
N ALA A 302 -14.69 14.64 14.14
CA ALA A 302 -14.15 14.70 12.78
C ALA A 302 -14.11 16.14 12.23
N ASN A 303 -15.21 16.90 12.31
CA ASN A 303 -15.28 18.26 11.76
C ASN A 303 -14.28 19.23 12.42
N PRO A 304 -14.17 19.36 13.74
CA PRO A 304 -13.17 20.22 14.36
C PRO A 304 -11.73 19.77 14.03
N ILE A 305 -11.46 18.46 13.97
CA ILE A 305 -10.13 17.98 13.63
C ILE A 305 -9.79 18.25 12.16
N TYR A 306 -10.72 18.08 11.21
CA TYR A 306 -10.49 18.45 9.81
C TYR A 306 -10.19 19.93 9.65
N SER A 307 -10.95 20.80 10.32
CA SER A 307 -10.72 22.25 10.25
C SER A 307 -9.37 22.66 10.82
N LEU A 308 -8.90 21.97 11.87
CA LEU A 308 -7.57 22.20 12.44
C LEU A 308 -6.45 21.63 11.56
N TRP A 309 -6.67 20.47 10.94
CA TRP A 309 -5.63 19.73 10.22
C TRP A 309 -5.43 20.22 8.79
N VAL A 310 -6.51 20.44 8.04
CA VAL A 310 -6.45 20.82 6.61
C VAL A 310 -7.07 22.19 6.32
N GLY A 311 -7.56 22.88 7.35
CA GLY A 311 -8.19 24.18 7.23
C GLY A 311 -9.67 24.08 6.78
N LYS A 312 -10.30 25.26 6.67
CA LYS A 312 -11.73 25.38 6.30
C LYS A 312 -11.98 25.25 4.78
N SER A 313 -10.92 25.14 3.97
CA SER A 313 -11.02 25.07 2.50
C SER A 313 -11.54 23.73 1.99
N VAL A 314 -11.39 22.65 2.77
CA VAL A 314 -11.83 21.29 2.42
C VAL A 314 -13.08 20.94 3.22
N HIS A 315 -14.22 20.92 2.55
CA HIS A 315 -15.49 20.52 3.16
C HIS A 315 -15.67 18.99 3.04
N ILE A 316 -15.81 18.30 4.17
CA ILE A 316 -16.03 16.84 4.25
C ILE A 316 -17.42 16.61 4.83
N PRO A 317 -18.39 16.05 4.06
CA PRO A 317 -19.72 15.76 4.56
C PRO A 317 -19.70 14.74 5.71
N PHE A 318 -20.59 14.92 6.70
CA PHE A 318 -20.72 13.98 7.81
C PHE A 318 -21.01 12.54 7.35
N SER A 319 -21.84 12.39 6.30
CA SER A 319 -22.15 11.08 5.69
C SER A 319 -20.91 10.34 5.19
N MET A 320 -19.95 11.07 4.60
CA MET A 320 -18.65 10.50 4.18
C MET A 320 -17.85 10.01 5.37
N SER A 321 -17.74 10.81 6.43
CA SER A 321 -17.04 10.44 7.67
C SER A 321 -17.69 9.24 8.36
N ALA A 322 -19.03 9.21 8.43
CA ALA A 322 -19.77 8.11 9.02
C ALA A 322 -19.56 6.79 8.26
N MET A 323 -19.62 6.83 6.93
CA MET A 323 -19.35 5.66 6.11
C MET A 323 -17.89 5.22 6.19
N MET A 324 -16.94 6.15 6.32
CA MET A 324 -15.53 5.82 6.48
C MET A 324 -15.24 5.16 7.83
N ALA A 325 -15.90 5.62 8.91
CA ALA A 325 -15.83 4.99 10.22
C ALA A 325 -16.42 3.56 10.18
N LEU A 326 -17.54 3.36 9.50
CA LEU A 326 -18.15 2.04 9.31
C LEU A 326 -17.23 1.12 8.50
N TYR A 327 -16.70 1.61 7.38
CA TYR A 327 -15.71 0.89 6.57
C TYR A 327 -14.51 0.43 7.40
N THR A 328 -13.92 1.34 8.19
CA THR A 328 -12.77 1.02 9.04
C THR A 328 -13.12 -0.02 10.10
N SER A 329 -14.34 0.04 10.67
CA SER A 329 -14.83 -0.97 11.63
C SER A 329 -14.90 -2.36 11.00
N VAL A 330 -15.43 -2.46 9.76
CA VAL A 330 -15.50 -3.72 9.00
C VAL A 330 -14.10 -4.23 8.67
N LEU A 331 -13.21 -3.34 8.24
CA LEU A 331 -11.84 -3.67 7.88
C LEU A 331 -11.05 -4.27 9.05
N ILE A 332 -11.07 -3.62 10.23
CA ILE A 332 -10.34 -4.13 11.41
C ILE A 332 -10.94 -5.44 11.92
N TYR A 333 -12.26 -5.62 11.80
CA TYR A 333 -12.92 -6.87 12.15
C TYR A 333 -12.46 -8.01 11.23
N GLY A 334 -12.45 -7.81 9.91
CA GLY A 334 -11.96 -8.76 8.92
C GLY A 334 -10.49 -9.11 9.14
N THR A 335 -9.64 -8.10 9.41
CA THR A 335 -8.20 -8.25 9.69
C THR A 335 -7.94 -9.11 10.93
N CYS A 336 -8.75 -8.97 11.99
CA CYS A 336 -8.62 -9.76 13.21
C CYS A 336 -8.72 -11.26 12.91
N TYR A 337 -9.79 -11.68 12.26
CA TYR A 337 -10.02 -13.10 11.94
C TYR A 337 -9.07 -13.60 10.84
N SER A 338 -8.70 -12.74 9.89
CA SER A 338 -7.70 -13.08 8.88
C SER A 338 -6.35 -13.43 9.50
N ASN A 339 -5.87 -12.64 10.49
CA ASN A 339 -4.61 -12.92 11.18
C ASN A 339 -4.63 -14.26 11.92
N ILE A 340 -5.76 -14.62 12.55
CA ILE A 340 -5.92 -15.91 13.21
C ILE A 340 -5.90 -17.06 12.19
N LEU A 341 -6.64 -16.94 11.08
CA LEU A 341 -6.70 -17.94 10.03
C LEU A 341 -5.34 -18.12 9.33
N CYS A 342 -4.61 -17.02 9.12
CA CYS A 342 -3.22 -17.06 8.62
C CYS A 342 -2.31 -17.80 9.61
N GLY A 343 -2.49 -17.60 10.91
CA GLY A 343 -1.78 -18.32 11.95
C GLY A 343 -2.08 -19.81 11.96
N ILE A 344 -3.32 -20.22 11.73
CA ILE A 344 -3.75 -21.62 11.57
C ILE A 344 -3.26 -22.23 10.22
N GLY A 345 -2.86 -21.37 9.25
CA GLY A 345 -2.41 -21.81 7.93
C GLY A 345 -3.55 -22.11 6.94
N LYS A 346 -4.80 -21.72 7.24
CA LYS A 346 -5.98 -21.97 6.40
C LYS A 346 -6.34 -20.74 5.58
N ILE A 347 -5.51 -20.43 4.57
CA ILE A 347 -5.56 -19.15 3.83
C ILE A 347 -6.24 -19.22 2.45
N ARG A 348 -6.58 -20.43 1.97
CA ARG A 348 -7.09 -20.61 0.60
C ARG A 348 -8.40 -19.85 0.38
N LEU A 349 -9.32 -19.92 1.34
CA LEU A 349 -10.60 -19.22 1.24
C LEU A 349 -10.41 -17.71 1.26
N ILE A 350 -9.54 -17.20 2.15
CA ILE A 350 -9.18 -15.78 2.21
C ILE A 350 -8.70 -15.29 0.83
N THR A 351 -7.80 -16.03 0.20
CA THR A 351 -7.25 -15.67 -1.11
C THR A 351 -8.34 -15.61 -2.19
N ILE A 352 -9.25 -16.61 -2.22
CA ILE A 352 -10.35 -16.65 -3.18
C ILE A 352 -11.29 -15.45 -2.96
N ILE A 353 -11.67 -15.18 -1.73
CA ILE A 353 -12.55 -14.06 -1.38
C ILE A 353 -11.91 -12.73 -1.76
N THR A 354 -10.63 -12.51 -1.48
CA THR A 354 -9.92 -11.28 -1.87
C THR A 354 -9.91 -11.07 -3.39
N ILE A 355 -9.78 -12.13 -4.19
CA ILE A 355 -9.85 -12.03 -5.64
C ILE A 355 -11.29 -11.65 -6.09
N ILE A 356 -12.30 -12.28 -5.49
CA ILE A 356 -13.72 -11.96 -5.76
C ILE A 356 -14.00 -10.50 -5.40
N GLU A 357 -13.54 -10.04 -4.25
CA GLU A 357 -13.66 -8.66 -3.78
C GLU A 357 -13.04 -7.68 -4.78
N ALA A 358 -11.83 -7.96 -5.26
CA ALA A 358 -11.14 -7.14 -6.23
C ALA A 358 -11.89 -7.02 -7.57
N ILE A 359 -12.50 -8.12 -8.04
CA ILE A 359 -13.29 -8.15 -9.29
C ILE A 359 -14.60 -7.38 -9.12
N ILE A 360 -15.31 -7.56 -8.00
CA ILE A 360 -16.62 -6.97 -7.77
C ILE A 360 -16.52 -5.48 -7.43
N TYR A 361 -15.42 -5.04 -6.81
CA TYR A 361 -15.31 -3.68 -6.26
C TYR A 361 -15.55 -2.59 -7.32
N ILE A 362 -14.88 -2.64 -8.46
CA ILE A 362 -14.96 -1.58 -9.48
C ILE A 362 -16.39 -1.46 -10.04
N PRO A 363 -17.05 -2.52 -10.52
CA PRO A 363 -18.43 -2.43 -10.98
C PRO A 363 -19.39 -1.93 -9.90
N LEU A 364 -19.24 -2.44 -8.67
CA LEU A 364 -20.08 -2.03 -7.55
C LEU A 364 -19.89 -0.55 -7.21
N ALA A 365 -18.65 -0.06 -7.18
CA ALA A 365 -18.34 1.34 -6.93
C ALA A 365 -18.96 2.26 -8.00
N LEU A 366 -18.92 1.86 -9.27
CA LEU A 366 -19.54 2.60 -10.37
C LEU A 366 -21.08 2.63 -10.25
N ILE A 367 -21.71 1.53 -9.84
CA ILE A 367 -23.18 1.46 -9.66
C ILE A 367 -23.60 2.31 -8.45
N THR A 368 -22.99 2.09 -7.30
CA THR A 368 -23.34 2.79 -6.05
C THR A 368 -23.04 4.28 -6.11
N SER A 369 -22.01 4.69 -6.85
CA SER A 369 -21.68 6.10 -7.03
C SER A 369 -22.74 6.87 -7.83
N LYS A 370 -23.44 6.22 -8.76
CA LYS A 370 -24.56 6.84 -9.51
C LYS A 370 -25.75 7.18 -8.61
N HIS A 371 -26.01 6.40 -7.57
CA HIS A 371 -27.17 6.58 -6.69
C HIS A 371 -26.84 7.38 -5.42
N LEU A 372 -25.64 7.22 -4.87
CA LEU A 372 -25.22 7.78 -3.57
C LEU A 372 -24.09 8.80 -3.70
N GLY A 373 -23.75 9.19 -4.92
CA GLY A 373 -22.64 10.12 -5.15
C GLY A 373 -21.31 9.57 -4.64
N LEU A 374 -20.46 10.46 -4.15
CA LEU A 374 -19.11 10.10 -3.65
C LEU A 374 -19.14 9.08 -2.49
N VAL A 375 -20.16 9.16 -1.62
CA VAL A 375 -20.34 8.21 -0.51
C VAL A 375 -20.56 6.78 -1.02
N GLY A 376 -21.15 6.62 -2.21
CA GLY A 376 -21.39 5.32 -2.84
C GLY A 376 -20.11 4.51 -3.05
N ILE A 377 -18.96 5.16 -3.31
CA ILE A 377 -17.68 4.49 -3.44
C ILE A 377 -17.24 3.85 -2.11
N ILE A 378 -17.47 4.55 -0.99
CA ILE A 378 -17.16 4.03 0.35
C ILE A 378 -18.13 2.90 0.72
N VAL A 379 -19.41 3.03 0.32
CA VAL A 379 -20.41 1.97 0.48
C VAL A 379 -19.98 0.70 -0.25
N ALA A 380 -19.55 0.80 -1.51
CA ALA A 380 -19.04 -0.34 -2.28
C ALA A 380 -17.84 -0.99 -1.58
N LEU A 381 -16.88 -0.19 -1.13
CA LEU A 381 -15.70 -0.66 -0.41
C LEU A 381 -16.08 -1.38 0.90
N THR A 382 -17.08 -0.85 1.61
CA THR A 382 -17.61 -1.46 2.84
C THR A 382 -18.28 -2.79 2.56
N LEU A 383 -19.17 -2.86 1.57
CA LEU A 383 -19.91 -4.08 1.21
C LEU A 383 -18.96 -5.20 0.78
N VAL A 384 -17.97 -4.86 -0.03
CA VAL A 384 -16.96 -5.82 -0.49
C VAL A 384 -16.16 -6.36 0.71
N ASN A 385 -15.63 -5.50 1.58
CA ASN A 385 -14.89 -5.94 2.76
C ASN A 385 -15.78 -6.67 3.80
N MET A 386 -17.09 -6.46 3.82
CA MET A 386 -18.00 -7.27 4.64
C MET A 386 -18.00 -8.74 4.25
N LEU A 387 -17.78 -9.05 2.97
CA LEU A 387 -17.72 -10.43 2.49
C LEU A 387 -16.56 -11.18 3.18
N SER A 388 -15.35 -10.61 3.17
CA SER A 388 -14.21 -11.21 3.87
C SER A 388 -14.41 -11.22 5.39
N ALA A 389 -14.93 -10.14 5.97
CA ALA A 389 -15.18 -10.05 7.40
C ALA A 389 -16.11 -11.17 7.90
N ILE A 390 -17.20 -11.42 7.18
CA ILE A 390 -18.18 -12.47 7.50
C ILE A 390 -17.60 -13.87 7.24
N THR A 391 -16.99 -14.09 6.08
CA THR A 391 -16.46 -15.40 5.69
C THR A 391 -15.31 -15.84 6.59
N ASN A 392 -14.39 -14.92 6.96
CA ASN A 392 -13.29 -15.20 7.87
C ASN A 392 -13.79 -15.63 9.26
N LYS A 393 -14.80 -14.93 9.80
CA LYS A 393 -15.42 -15.32 11.06
C LYS A 393 -16.09 -16.70 10.99
N ILE A 394 -16.88 -16.95 9.93
CA ILE A 394 -17.54 -18.24 9.72
C ILE A 394 -16.49 -19.37 9.61
N GLN A 395 -15.43 -19.14 8.83
CA GLN A 395 -14.34 -20.10 8.68
C GLN A 395 -13.68 -20.41 10.02
N TYR A 396 -13.30 -19.39 10.78
CA TYR A 396 -12.76 -19.56 12.14
C TYR A 396 -13.69 -20.36 13.04
N THR A 397 -14.98 -20.02 13.06
CA THR A 397 -15.97 -20.71 13.87
C THR A 397 -16.12 -22.19 13.51
N LYS A 398 -16.12 -22.52 12.20
CA LYS A 398 -16.17 -23.92 11.75
C LYS A 398 -14.93 -24.70 12.13
N ILE A 399 -13.74 -24.08 12.01
CA ILE A 399 -12.47 -24.71 12.39
C ILE A 399 -12.42 -24.96 13.89
N SER A 400 -12.74 -23.96 14.71
CA SER A 400 -12.73 -24.07 16.18
C SER A 400 -13.74 -25.09 16.74
N GLN A 401 -14.81 -25.36 16.01
CA GLN A 401 -15.82 -26.38 16.34
C GLN A 401 -15.51 -27.77 15.76
N GLY A 402 -14.43 -27.95 15.00
CA GLY A 402 -14.13 -29.20 14.30
C GLY A 402 -15.06 -29.52 13.14
N LYS A 403 -15.87 -28.52 12.68
CA LYS A 403 -16.88 -28.69 11.60
C LYS A 403 -16.41 -28.20 10.24
N ALA A 404 -15.14 -27.83 10.10
CA ALA A 404 -14.60 -27.34 8.84
C ALA A 404 -14.31 -28.48 7.85
N ASN A 405 -15.03 -28.50 6.74
CA ASN A 405 -14.84 -29.46 5.65
C ASN A 405 -14.56 -28.76 4.31
N GLY A 406 -13.91 -29.48 3.38
CA GLY A 406 -13.65 -28.96 2.03
C GLY A 406 -12.83 -27.67 2.03
N ILE A 407 -13.37 -26.63 1.37
CA ILE A 407 -12.70 -25.31 1.22
C ILE A 407 -12.49 -24.58 2.56
N TRP A 408 -13.35 -24.83 3.56
CA TRP A 408 -13.27 -24.20 4.88
C TRP A 408 -12.08 -24.68 5.71
N ASN A 409 -11.51 -25.85 5.34
CA ASN A 409 -10.37 -26.46 6.02
C ASN A 409 -9.07 -26.43 5.18
N LYS A 410 -8.99 -25.53 4.21
CA LYS A 410 -7.82 -25.42 3.32
C LYS A 410 -7.15 -24.08 3.40
#